data_23c1a683aec3fd003e1a2a1a5014481d
#
_entry.id   23c1a683aec3fd003e1a2a1a5014481d
#
_cell.length_a   1.000
_cell.length_b   1.000
_cell.length_c   1.000
_cell.angle_alpha   90.00
_cell.angle_beta   90.00
_cell.angle_gamma   90.00
#
_symmetry.space_group_name_H-M   'P 1'
#
loop_
_entity.id
_entity.type
_entity.pdbx_description
1 polymer ?
#
loop_
_entity_poly.entity_id
_entity_poly.type
_entity_poly.pdbx_seq_one_letter_code
_entity_poly.pdbx_strand_id
1 'polypeptide(L)'
;MVNPDIIFGRLGNKLFQYAFLYAQARELGTDFYFQDPKYFEKYESEIKHLFGQGIGFLDQVGIHVRRASNPVNPNEPKYSENPFYVNLCETDYYENAMALFPGEKFVIFSDDPEYCRQRFQGGDIQVMEKGDEIEDFNIIASCKHQIIANSSFSWWAAYLNPNPSKTVVAP
;
A
#
# COMPACT_ATOMS: atom_id res chain seq x y z
N MET A 1 0.17 24.32 15.51
CA MET A 1 0.64 23.06 16.15
C MET A 1 -0.38 21.98 15.82
N VAL A 2 -0.02 20.96 15.05
CA VAL A 2 -0.96 19.86 14.75
C VAL A 2 -1.09 19.00 15.98
N ASN A 3 -2.31 18.71 16.35
CA ASN A 3 -2.56 17.70 17.36
C ASN A 3 -2.39 16.31 16.72
N PRO A 4 -1.36 15.52 17.07
CA PRO A 4 -1.17 14.17 16.53
C PRO A 4 -2.33 13.22 16.87
N ASP A 5 -3.16 13.54 17.85
CA ASP A 5 -4.33 12.77 18.22
C ASP A 5 -5.46 12.80 17.15
N ILE A 6 -5.31 13.65 16.12
CA ILE A 6 -6.26 13.74 15.00
C ILE A 6 -5.91 12.74 13.88
N ILE A 7 -4.71 12.15 13.90
CA ILE A 7 -4.25 11.21 12.87
C ILE A 7 -4.66 9.80 13.26
N PHE A 8 -5.65 9.23 12.57
CA PHE A 8 -6.18 7.90 12.88
C PHE A 8 -6.19 7.00 11.65
N GLY A 9 -6.37 5.73 11.93
CA GLY A 9 -6.38 4.67 10.95
C GLY A 9 -5.04 3.95 10.86
N ARG A 10 -4.91 3.10 9.84
CA ARG A 10 -3.70 2.33 9.56
C ARG A 10 -2.66 3.16 8.83
N LEU A 11 -1.46 2.61 8.66
CA LEU A 11 -0.30 3.30 8.09
C LEU A 11 -0.64 4.08 6.81
N GLY A 12 -1.30 3.47 5.83
CA GLY A 12 -1.63 4.15 4.57
C GLY A 12 -2.53 5.37 4.76
N ASN A 13 -3.55 5.28 5.63
CA ASN A 13 -4.40 6.43 5.94
C ASN A 13 -3.63 7.53 6.67
N LYS A 14 -2.74 7.15 7.59
CA LYS A 14 -1.86 8.10 8.28
C LYS A 14 -0.94 8.82 7.32
N LEU A 15 -0.35 8.11 6.35
CA LEU A 15 0.51 8.72 5.34
C LEU A 15 -0.24 9.76 4.49
N PHE A 16 -1.48 9.48 4.07
CA PHE A 16 -2.30 10.50 3.39
C PHE A 16 -2.53 11.73 4.27
N GLN A 17 -2.85 11.53 5.52
CA GLN A 17 -3.08 12.60 6.46
C GLN A 17 -1.81 13.44 6.65
N TYR A 18 -0.66 12.81 6.83
CA TYR A 18 0.63 13.51 6.96
C TYR A 18 1.02 14.28 5.70
N ALA A 19 0.93 13.64 4.52
CA ALA A 19 1.28 14.28 3.26
C ALA A 19 0.41 15.52 2.99
N PHE A 20 -0.88 15.40 3.28
CA PHE A 20 -1.80 16.51 3.16
C PHE A 20 -1.46 17.65 4.12
N LEU A 21 -1.26 17.35 5.40
CA LEU A 21 -0.91 18.34 6.40
C LEU A 21 0.40 19.06 6.06
N TYR A 22 1.39 18.28 5.60
CA TYR A 22 2.66 18.83 5.15
C TYR A 22 2.46 19.84 4.02
N ALA A 23 1.70 19.46 2.98
CA ALA A 23 1.43 20.33 1.84
C ALA A 23 0.72 21.62 2.27
N GLN A 24 -0.30 21.52 3.14
CA GLN A 24 -1.03 22.70 3.65
C GLN A 24 -0.13 23.62 4.46
N ALA A 25 0.73 23.08 5.32
CA ALA A 25 1.65 23.91 6.10
C ALA A 25 2.60 24.70 5.20
N ARG A 26 3.10 24.06 4.15
CA ARG A 26 3.99 24.70 3.16
C ARG A 26 3.28 25.83 2.40
N GLU A 27 2.02 25.63 2.00
CA GLU A 27 1.22 26.66 1.31
C GLU A 27 0.92 27.88 2.20
N LEU A 28 0.61 27.65 3.47
CA LEU A 28 0.17 28.70 4.39
C LEU A 28 1.32 29.39 5.12
N GLY A 29 2.56 28.87 5.03
CA GLY A 29 3.69 29.33 5.82
C GLY A 29 3.48 29.17 7.32
N THR A 30 2.62 28.23 7.72
CA THR A 30 2.22 27.99 9.12
C THR A 30 2.24 26.49 9.43
N ASP A 31 2.05 26.14 10.70
CA ASP A 31 1.91 24.77 11.16
C ASP A 31 0.45 24.31 10.99
N PHE A 32 0.23 23.42 10.08
CA PHE A 32 -0.90 22.47 9.83
C PHE A 32 -2.40 22.82 10.00
N TYR A 33 -3.20 22.57 8.96
CA TYR A 33 -4.64 22.22 8.99
C TYR A 33 -5.10 21.40 7.75
N PHE A 34 -6.17 20.59 7.88
CA PHE A 34 -6.65 19.58 6.92
C PHE A 34 -7.55 20.09 5.78
N GLN A 35 -7.38 19.60 4.54
CA GLN A 35 -8.39 19.00 3.61
C GLN A 35 -7.90 18.85 2.15
N ASP A 36 -8.04 17.62 1.52
CA ASP A 36 -7.96 17.25 0.09
C ASP A 36 -6.59 16.75 -0.46
N PRO A 37 -6.53 15.50 -1.03
CA PRO A 37 -5.30 14.86 -1.58
C PRO A 37 -4.64 15.59 -2.75
N LYS A 38 -5.35 16.44 -3.48
CA LYS A 38 -4.81 17.18 -4.63
C LYS A 38 -3.67 18.15 -4.28
N TYR A 39 -3.51 18.48 -3.01
CA TYR A 39 -2.56 19.52 -2.60
C TYR A 39 -1.14 19.04 -2.38
N PHE A 40 -0.87 17.76 -2.27
CA PHE A 40 0.50 17.30 -2.03
C PHE A 40 1.30 17.00 -3.31
N GLU A 41 0.67 16.95 -4.49
CA GLU A 41 1.36 16.73 -5.77
C GLU A 41 2.49 17.73 -6.02
N LYS A 42 2.27 19.00 -5.65
CA LYS A 42 3.27 20.07 -5.75
C LYS A 42 4.52 19.80 -4.89
N TYR A 43 4.39 19.02 -3.83
CA TYR A 43 5.44 18.66 -2.87
C TYR A 43 5.87 17.20 -2.98
N GLU A 44 5.62 16.57 -4.12
CA GLU A 44 5.89 15.14 -4.35
C GLU A 44 7.32 14.75 -3.99
N SER A 45 8.32 15.54 -4.42
CA SER A 45 9.73 15.26 -4.15
C SER A 45 10.06 15.30 -2.65
N GLU A 46 9.49 16.25 -1.94
CA GLU A 46 9.71 16.41 -0.50
C GLU A 46 9.04 15.25 0.28
N ILE A 47 7.81 14.89 -0.12
CA ILE A 47 7.05 13.79 0.47
C ILE A 47 7.76 12.45 0.21
N LYS A 48 8.23 12.21 -1.01
CA LYS A 48 9.01 11.01 -1.34
C LYS A 48 10.32 10.95 -0.56
N HIS A 49 10.97 12.09 -0.35
CA HIS A 49 12.17 12.14 0.50
C HIS A 49 11.87 11.82 1.97
N LEU A 50 10.79 12.35 2.52
CA LEU A 50 10.41 12.14 3.92
C LEU A 50 9.98 10.69 4.21
N PHE A 51 9.17 10.10 3.33
CA PHE A 51 8.55 8.79 3.57
C PHE A 51 9.24 7.63 2.86
N GLY A 52 10.10 7.90 1.88
CA GLY A 52 10.81 6.90 1.09
C GLY A 52 12.13 6.42 1.69
N GLN A 53 12.43 6.74 2.94
CA GLN A 53 13.67 6.32 3.59
C GLN A 53 13.69 4.80 3.80
N GLY A 54 14.78 4.15 3.40
CA GLY A 54 14.93 2.70 3.53
C GLY A 54 14.33 1.88 2.38
N ILE A 55 13.68 2.53 1.39
CA ILE A 55 13.19 1.84 0.19
C ILE A 55 14.37 1.56 -0.75
N GLY A 56 14.53 0.29 -1.14
CA GLY A 56 15.58 -0.20 -2.03
C GLY A 56 15.07 -0.64 -3.39
N PHE A 57 15.68 -1.69 -3.93
CA PHE A 57 15.25 -2.35 -5.18
C PHE A 57 15.29 -3.87 -5.01
N LEU A 58 14.17 -4.53 -5.37
CA LEU A 58 14.02 -5.97 -5.40
C LEU A 58 13.51 -6.38 -6.79
N ASP A 59 14.22 -7.29 -7.46
CA ASP A 59 13.86 -7.80 -8.78
C ASP A 59 12.73 -8.85 -8.70
N GLN A 60 11.58 -8.41 -8.19
CA GLN A 60 10.36 -9.20 -8.01
C GLN A 60 9.14 -8.32 -8.20
N VAL A 61 8.00 -8.91 -8.48
CA VAL A 61 6.69 -8.26 -8.48
C VAL A 61 6.06 -8.38 -7.10
N GLY A 62 5.84 -7.25 -6.43
CA GLY A 62 5.16 -7.21 -5.14
C GLY A 62 3.64 -7.25 -5.31
N ILE A 63 2.97 -8.15 -4.62
CA ILE A 63 1.51 -8.26 -4.62
C ILE A 63 0.98 -7.98 -3.22
N HIS A 64 0.05 -7.05 -3.10
CA HIS A 64 -0.69 -6.84 -1.86
C HIS A 64 -2.10 -7.43 -1.94
N VAL A 65 -2.39 -8.36 -1.05
CA VAL A 65 -3.71 -9.00 -0.94
C VAL A 65 -4.37 -8.57 0.36
N ARG A 66 -5.47 -7.84 0.25
CA ARG A 66 -6.23 -7.33 1.40
C ARG A 66 -7.47 -8.18 1.64
N ARG A 67 -7.58 -8.80 2.82
CA ARG A 67 -8.66 -9.73 3.17
C ARG A 67 -9.38 -9.44 4.47
N ALA A 68 -8.63 -9.19 5.54
CA ALA A 68 -9.16 -9.25 6.88
C ALA A 68 -9.76 -7.94 7.36
N SER A 69 -10.54 -8.04 8.43
CA SER A 69 -11.02 -6.92 9.23
C SER A 69 -9.87 -6.12 9.82
N ASN A 70 -10.16 -4.87 10.16
CA ASN A 70 -9.24 -4.04 10.92
C ASN A 70 -8.87 -4.72 12.26
N PRO A 71 -7.60 -5.07 12.51
CA PRO A 71 -7.20 -5.70 13.76
C PRO A 71 -7.34 -4.78 14.98
N VAL A 72 -7.49 -3.46 14.74
CA VAL A 72 -7.69 -2.47 15.81
C VAL A 72 -9.15 -2.43 16.26
N ASN A 73 -10.09 -2.84 15.39
CA ASN A 73 -11.51 -2.92 15.73
C ASN A 73 -12.08 -4.27 15.27
N PRO A 74 -12.12 -5.27 16.17
CA PRO A 74 -12.64 -6.60 15.84
C PRO A 74 -14.14 -6.64 15.53
N ASN A 75 -14.88 -5.54 15.81
CA ASN A 75 -16.30 -5.41 15.50
C ASN A 75 -16.54 -4.79 14.11
N GLU A 76 -15.51 -4.33 13.40
CA GLU A 76 -15.67 -3.94 12.00
C GLU A 76 -15.91 -5.19 11.14
N PRO A 77 -16.86 -5.13 10.19
CA PRO A 77 -17.04 -6.21 9.24
C PRO A 77 -15.73 -6.50 8.50
N LYS A 78 -15.49 -7.75 8.21
CA LYS A 78 -14.34 -8.12 7.37
C LYS A 78 -14.37 -7.29 6.08
N TYR A 79 -13.21 -6.96 5.59
CA TYR A 79 -13.07 -6.14 4.37
C TYR A 79 -13.87 -6.75 3.21
N SER A 80 -13.91 -8.08 3.14
CA SER A 80 -14.72 -8.86 2.21
C SER A 80 -16.23 -8.75 2.42
N GLU A 81 -16.69 -8.34 3.59
CA GLU A 81 -18.10 -8.24 3.95
C GLU A 81 -18.62 -6.79 3.89
N ASN A 82 -17.73 -5.81 3.64
CA ASN A 82 -18.10 -4.41 3.55
C ASN A 82 -18.71 -4.11 2.16
N PRO A 83 -19.99 -3.70 2.07
CA PRO A 83 -20.65 -3.46 0.79
C PRO A 83 -20.08 -2.31 -0.03
N PHE A 84 -19.24 -1.47 0.57
CA PHE A 84 -18.58 -0.36 -0.11
C PHE A 84 -17.24 -0.74 -0.76
N TYR A 85 -16.77 -1.99 -0.60
CA TYR A 85 -15.51 -2.46 -1.16
C TYR A 85 -15.74 -3.69 -2.02
N VAL A 86 -15.17 -3.69 -3.22
CA VAL A 86 -15.08 -4.90 -4.05
C VAL A 86 -14.11 -5.86 -3.39
N ASN A 87 -14.53 -7.10 -3.15
CA ASN A 87 -13.65 -8.16 -2.71
C ASN A 87 -12.84 -8.68 -3.90
N LEU A 88 -11.66 -8.15 -4.10
CA LEU A 88 -10.77 -8.55 -5.19
C LEU A 88 -10.41 -10.04 -5.16
N CYS A 89 -10.50 -10.67 -4.00
CA CYS A 89 -10.26 -12.10 -3.85
C CYS A 89 -11.37 -13.00 -4.44
N GLU A 90 -12.52 -12.44 -4.75
CA GLU A 90 -13.64 -13.12 -5.42
C GLU A 90 -13.70 -12.84 -6.93
N THR A 91 -12.69 -12.16 -7.45
CA THR A 91 -12.55 -11.80 -8.86
C THR A 91 -11.30 -12.44 -9.44
N ASP A 92 -11.14 -12.36 -10.76
CA ASP A 92 -9.92 -12.79 -11.48
C ASP A 92 -8.84 -11.67 -11.51
N TYR A 93 -8.97 -10.65 -10.65
CA TYR A 93 -8.07 -9.48 -10.66
C TYR A 93 -6.61 -9.88 -10.52
N TYR A 94 -6.27 -10.67 -9.51
CA TYR A 94 -4.88 -11.03 -9.22
C TYR A 94 -4.28 -11.92 -10.31
N GLU A 95 -5.03 -12.88 -10.81
CA GLU A 95 -4.62 -13.79 -11.88
C GLU A 95 -4.37 -13.01 -13.19
N ASN A 96 -5.29 -12.13 -13.56
CA ASN A 96 -5.13 -11.27 -14.72
C ASN A 96 -3.96 -10.30 -14.58
N ALA A 97 -3.75 -9.74 -13.40
CA ALA A 97 -2.64 -8.85 -13.11
C ALA A 97 -1.29 -9.58 -13.15
N MET A 98 -1.20 -10.79 -12.59
CA MET A 98 0.01 -11.61 -12.65
C MET A 98 0.36 -12.02 -14.08
N ALA A 99 -0.62 -12.28 -14.93
CA ALA A 99 -0.42 -12.62 -16.34
C ALA A 99 0.27 -11.50 -17.16
N LEU A 100 0.28 -10.27 -16.68
CA LEU A 100 1.01 -9.16 -17.29
C LEU A 100 2.53 -9.22 -17.08
N PHE A 101 3.00 -10.10 -16.21
CA PHE A 101 4.41 -10.23 -15.82
C PHE A 101 4.94 -11.67 -16.06
N PRO A 102 4.96 -12.15 -17.32
CA PRO A 102 5.40 -13.50 -17.61
C PRO A 102 6.88 -13.70 -17.27
N GLY A 103 7.18 -14.77 -16.51
CA GLY A 103 8.55 -15.13 -16.12
C GLY A 103 9.11 -14.34 -14.93
N GLU A 104 8.34 -13.43 -14.34
CA GLU A 104 8.75 -12.71 -13.13
C GLU A 104 8.47 -13.54 -11.87
N LYS A 105 9.24 -13.26 -10.81
CA LYS A 105 8.98 -13.80 -9.47
C LYS A 105 8.05 -12.91 -8.71
N PHE A 106 7.17 -13.50 -7.92
CA PHE A 106 6.15 -12.80 -7.14
C PHE A 106 6.41 -12.94 -5.64
N VAL A 107 6.26 -11.85 -4.92
CA VAL A 107 6.24 -11.82 -3.47
C VAL A 107 4.90 -11.24 -2.99
N ILE A 108 4.17 -12.04 -2.20
CA ILE A 108 2.80 -11.70 -1.76
C ILE A 108 2.82 -11.30 -0.29
N PHE A 109 2.20 -10.15 -0.01
CA PHE A 109 1.95 -9.63 1.33
C PHE A 109 0.46 -9.59 1.60
N SER A 110 0.05 -10.08 2.75
CA SER A 110 -1.36 -10.12 3.11
C SER A 110 -1.55 -10.07 4.63
N ASP A 111 -2.71 -9.59 5.04
CA ASP A 111 -3.21 -9.76 6.39
C ASP A 111 -3.78 -11.18 6.65
N ASP A 112 -3.83 -12.04 5.61
CA ASP A 112 -4.22 -13.45 5.66
C ASP A 112 -3.26 -14.29 4.79
N PRO A 113 -2.01 -14.54 5.25
CA PRO A 113 -1.01 -15.31 4.48
C PRO A 113 -1.44 -16.74 4.19
N GLU A 114 -2.20 -17.37 5.09
CA GLU A 114 -2.65 -18.75 4.90
C GLU A 114 -3.60 -18.88 3.70
N TYR A 115 -4.55 -17.96 3.56
CA TYR A 115 -5.37 -17.88 2.36
C TYR A 115 -4.53 -17.71 1.10
N CYS A 116 -3.50 -16.86 1.14
CA CYS A 116 -2.64 -16.63 -0.01
C CYS A 116 -1.87 -17.89 -0.41
N ARG A 117 -1.35 -18.65 0.56
CA ARG A 117 -0.66 -19.93 0.29
C ARG A 117 -1.58 -20.97 -0.36
N GLN A 118 -2.85 -20.98 0.01
CA GLN A 118 -3.83 -21.90 -0.59
C GLN A 118 -4.24 -21.47 -2.00
N ARG A 119 -4.37 -20.17 -2.23
CA ARG A 119 -4.85 -19.63 -3.51
C ARG A 119 -3.75 -19.52 -4.56
N PHE A 120 -2.59 -18.98 -4.20
CA PHE A 120 -1.50 -18.68 -5.13
C PHE A 120 -0.43 -19.76 -5.01
N GLN A 121 -0.35 -20.65 -5.99
CA GLN A 121 0.59 -21.76 -5.99
C GLN A 121 1.52 -21.67 -7.21
N GLY A 122 2.80 -21.99 -7.01
CA GLY A 122 3.81 -22.01 -8.06
C GLY A 122 5.21 -21.77 -7.51
N GLY A 123 6.23 -22.25 -8.23
CA GLY A 123 7.63 -22.14 -7.78
C GLY A 123 8.20 -20.73 -7.75
N ASP A 124 7.58 -19.81 -8.47
CA ASP A 124 7.99 -18.40 -8.55
C ASP A 124 7.16 -17.48 -7.64
N ILE A 125 6.34 -18.05 -6.76
CA ILE A 125 5.48 -17.31 -5.84
C ILE A 125 5.94 -17.56 -4.41
N GLN A 126 6.31 -16.49 -3.71
CA GLN A 126 6.62 -16.48 -2.29
C GLN A 126 5.53 -15.73 -1.53
N VAL A 127 4.90 -16.36 -0.55
CA VAL A 127 3.98 -15.68 0.38
C VAL A 127 4.74 -15.35 1.65
N MET A 128 4.78 -14.07 2.00
CA MET A 128 5.43 -13.60 3.21
C MET A 128 4.60 -13.96 4.45
N GLU A 129 5.29 -14.26 5.54
CA GLU A 129 4.65 -14.33 6.85
C GLU A 129 4.22 -12.92 7.27
N LYS A 130 3.22 -12.85 8.13
CA LYS A 130 2.79 -11.56 8.67
C LYS A 130 3.89 -10.99 9.56
N GLY A 131 4.52 -9.92 9.08
CA GLY A 131 5.61 -9.23 9.73
C GLY A 131 5.21 -7.90 10.35
N ASP A 132 6.21 -7.05 10.51
CA ASP A 132 6.04 -5.65 10.89
C ASP A 132 5.46 -4.85 9.71
N GLU A 133 4.49 -3.99 9.99
CA GLU A 133 3.78 -3.20 8.95
C GLU A 133 4.74 -2.28 8.18
N ILE A 134 5.76 -1.74 8.82
CA ILE A 134 6.75 -0.86 8.17
C ILE A 134 7.73 -1.67 7.31
N GLU A 135 8.14 -2.84 7.80
CA GLU A 135 9.01 -3.76 7.05
C GLU A 135 8.30 -4.24 5.77
N ASP A 136 7.09 -4.75 5.88
CA ASP A 136 6.27 -5.18 4.75
C ASP A 136 6.07 -4.05 3.74
N PHE A 137 5.79 -2.84 4.24
CA PHE A 137 5.64 -1.64 3.42
C PHE A 137 6.91 -1.34 2.61
N ASN A 138 8.08 -1.32 3.26
CA ASN A 138 9.34 -1.02 2.61
C ASN A 138 9.71 -2.08 1.57
N ILE A 139 9.43 -3.35 1.84
CA ILE A 139 9.69 -4.43 0.89
C ILE A 139 8.77 -4.29 -0.34
N ILE A 140 7.48 -4.07 -0.17
CA ILE A 140 6.54 -3.84 -1.29
C ILE A 140 6.98 -2.62 -2.10
N ALA A 141 7.33 -1.52 -1.44
CA ALA A 141 7.79 -0.30 -2.09
C ALA A 141 9.12 -0.48 -2.84
N SER A 142 9.93 -1.48 -2.47
CA SER A 142 11.19 -1.82 -3.12
C SER A 142 11.06 -2.75 -4.31
N CYS A 143 9.89 -3.37 -4.53
CA CYS A 143 9.68 -4.31 -5.63
C CYS A 143 9.77 -3.63 -7.00
N LYS A 144 10.28 -4.36 -8.00
CA LYS A 144 10.42 -3.92 -9.39
C LYS A 144 9.10 -3.42 -9.97
N HIS A 145 8.02 -4.16 -9.76
CA HIS A 145 6.65 -3.85 -10.15
C HIS A 145 5.70 -4.14 -8.99
N GLN A 146 4.47 -3.62 -9.05
CA GLN A 146 3.49 -3.85 -7.99
C GLN A 146 2.10 -4.15 -8.54
N ILE A 147 1.43 -5.12 -7.92
CA ILE A 147 0.00 -5.39 -8.05
C ILE A 147 -0.64 -4.98 -6.73
N ILE A 148 -1.38 -3.88 -6.73
CA ILE A 148 -1.91 -3.29 -5.49
C ILE A 148 -3.36 -3.71 -5.25
N ALA A 149 -3.75 -3.78 -3.99
CA ALA A 149 -5.15 -3.92 -3.60
C ALA A 149 -5.85 -2.55 -3.56
N ASN A 150 -7.17 -2.55 -3.39
CA ASN A 150 -7.96 -1.37 -3.04
C ASN A 150 -7.66 -0.91 -1.60
N SER A 151 -6.41 -0.60 -1.33
CA SER A 151 -5.86 -0.27 -0.02
C SER A 151 -4.87 0.89 -0.10
N SER A 152 -5.06 1.89 0.77
CA SER A 152 -4.13 3.01 0.90
C SER A 152 -2.71 2.58 1.26
N PHE A 153 -2.54 1.45 1.92
CA PHE A 153 -1.23 0.88 2.25
C PHE A 153 -0.41 0.58 0.99
N SER A 154 -0.94 -0.24 0.09
CA SER A 154 -0.25 -0.60 -1.15
C SER A 154 -0.22 0.54 -2.18
N TRP A 155 -1.19 1.44 -2.15
CA TRP A 155 -1.14 2.65 -2.95
C TRP A 155 0.09 3.50 -2.60
N TRP A 156 0.33 3.73 -1.29
CA TRP A 156 1.50 4.47 -0.84
C TRP A 156 2.81 3.75 -1.12
N ALA A 157 2.86 2.44 -0.96
CA ALA A 157 4.04 1.65 -1.32
C ALA A 157 4.38 1.79 -2.81
N ALA A 158 3.37 1.77 -3.69
CA ALA A 158 3.57 2.00 -5.12
C ALA A 158 3.96 3.44 -5.45
N TYR A 159 3.36 4.43 -4.78
CA TYR A 159 3.68 5.84 -4.98
C TYR A 159 5.13 6.17 -4.57
N LEU A 160 5.59 5.64 -3.45
CA LEU A 160 6.93 5.89 -2.92
C LEU A 160 8.03 5.06 -3.60
N ASN A 161 7.67 4.00 -4.33
CA ASN A 161 8.65 3.19 -5.06
C ASN A 161 9.48 4.06 -6.01
N PRO A 162 10.81 4.11 -5.85
CA PRO A 162 11.68 5.00 -6.62
C PRO A 162 11.99 4.50 -8.03
N ASN A 163 11.62 3.25 -8.38
CA ASN A 163 11.91 2.69 -9.69
C ASN A 163 11.14 3.43 -10.79
N PRO A 164 11.81 4.16 -11.71
CA PRO A 164 11.14 4.90 -12.78
C PRO A 164 10.50 4.00 -13.84
N SER A 165 10.93 2.74 -13.90
CA SER A 165 10.43 1.73 -14.86
C SER A 165 9.39 0.80 -14.24
N LYS A 166 8.90 1.11 -13.05
CA LYS A 166 7.87 0.30 -12.42
C LYS A 166 6.57 0.31 -13.20
N THR A 167 5.93 -0.84 -13.23
CA THR A 167 4.52 -0.98 -13.63
C THR A 167 3.69 -1.20 -12.37
N VAL A 168 2.61 -0.45 -12.21
CA VAL A 168 1.66 -0.60 -11.12
C VAL A 168 0.32 -1.03 -11.70
N VAL A 169 -0.16 -2.20 -11.28
CA VAL A 169 -1.50 -2.68 -11.64
C VAL A 169 -2.43 -2.37 -10.47
N ALA A 170 -3.47 -1.60 -10.74
CA ALA A 170 -4.49 -1.20 -9.77
C ALA A 170 -5.85 -1.82 -10.13
N PRO A 171 -6.73 -2.09 -9.14
CA PRO A 171 -8.07 -2.60 -9.37
C PRO A 171 -9.02 -1.55 -9.95
#